data_27bca53624c25b8c86d875d014eb16ef
#
_entry.id   27bca53624c25b8c86d875d014eb16ef
#
_cell.length_a   1.000
_cell.length_b   1.000
_cell.length_c   1.000
_cell.angle_alpha   90.00
_cell.angle_beta   90.00
_cell.angle_gamma   90.00
#
_symmetry.space_group_name_H-M   'P 1'
#
loop_
_entity.id
_entity.type
_entity.pdbx_description
1 polymer ?
#
loop_
_entity_poly.entity_id
_entity_poly.type
_entity_poly.pdbx_seq_one_letter_code
_entity_poly.pdbx_strand_id
1 'polypeptide(L)'
;MSSPSKIALFIDGANLYATAKTLGFDIDYKRLLSEFQSRGTLLRAFYYTAIIEDQEYSSIRPLIDWLDYNGYTVVTKATKEFIDASGRRKVKGNMDIELAVDAMELAEHIDQMVLFSGDGDFRSLVEAVQRRGVRVTVISTIASQPPMIADELRRQADVFTDLVELQAKIGRNPSERPAPREGEPRYRPQQAPERQTIAAPKGNDSVFES
;
A
#
# COMPACT_ATOMS: atom_id res chain seq x y z
N MET A 1 29.11 20.63 -16.52
CA MET A 1 27.75 20.08 -16.48
C MET A 1 27.64 19.23 -15.21
N SER A 2 26.73 19.55 -14.31
CA SER A 2 26.51 18.70 -13.10
C SER A 2 25.93 17.36 -13.55
N SER A 3 26.44 16.27 -12.98
CA SER A 3 25.85 14.94 -13.20
C SER A 3 24.38 14.92 -12.77
N PRO A 4 23.51 14.18 -13.49
CA PRO A 4 22.12 14.09 -13.08
C PRO A 4 22.01 13.45 -11.68
N SER A 5 21.10 13.95 -10.88
CA SER A 5 20.85 13.48 -9.52
C SER A 5 20.49 11.99 -9.51
N LYS A 6 21.13 11.22 -8.64
CA LYS A 6 20.84 9.79 -8.44
C LYS A 6 19.61 9.62 -7.54
N ILE A 7 18.59 8.95 -8.05
CA ILE A 7 17.30 8.79 -7.38
C ILE A 7 17.09 7.32 -7.04
N ALA A 8 16.53 7.04 -5.85
CA ALA A 8 15.96 5.74 -5.54
C ALA A 8 14.53 5.87 -5.02
N LEU A 9 13.67 4.94 -5.44
CA LEU A 9 12.29 4.83 -5.00
C LEU A 9 12.17 3.74 -3.94
N PHE A 10 11.45 4.04 -2.88
CA PHE A 10 11.08 3.12 -1.82
C PHE A 10 9.56 3.12 -1.70
N ILE A 11 8.94 2.04 -2.18
CA ILE A 11 7.49 1.95 -2.32
C ILE A 11 6.93 0.97 -1.30
N ASP A 12 6.28 1.49 -0.27
CA ASP A 12 5.42 0.70 0.60
C ASP A 12 4.16 0.32 -0.20
N GLY A 13 4.14 -0.92 -0.70
CA GLY A 13 3.12 -1.37 -1.63
C GLY A 13 1.71 -1.35 -1.03
N ALA A 14 1.57 -1.70 0.24
CA ALA A 14 0.29 -1.69 0.93
C ALA A 14 -0.25 -0.25 1.11
N ASN A 15 0.62 0.67 1.51
CA ASN A 15 0.26 2.07 1.70
C ASN A 15 -0.08 2.76 0.37
N LEU A 16 0.76 2.58 -0.66
CA LEU A 16 0.50 3.13 -1.99
C LEU A 16 -0.81 2.61 -2.58
N TYR A 17 -1.07 1.31 -2.48
CA TYR A 17 -2.33 0.71 -2.95
C TYR A 17 -3.55 1.31 -2.24
N ALA A 18 -3.51 1.37 -0.91
CA ALA A 18 -4.60 1.95 -0.11
C ALA A 18 -4.83 3.42 -0.47
N THR A 19 -3.77 4.20 -0.64
CA THR A 19 -3.84 5.62 -1.01
C THR A 19 -4.44 5.82 -2.39
N ALA A 20 -3.95 5.11 -3.41
CA ALA A 20 -4.47 5.19 -4.77
C ALA A 20 -5.94 4.77 -4.86
N LYS A 21 -6.30 3.68 -4.15
CA LYS A 21 -7.68 3.21 -4.06
C LYS A 21 -8.61 4.24 -3.42
N THR A 22 -8.17 4.90 -2.37
CA THR A 22 -8.93 5.98 -1.71
C THR A 22 -9.14 7.16 -2.63
N LEU A 23 -8.17 7.47 -3.48
CA LEU A 23 -8.24 8.53 -4.51
C LEU A 23 -8.99 8.09 -5.79
N GLY A 24 -9.38 6.82 -5.89
CA GLY A 24 -10.21 6.30 -6.99
C GLY A 24 -9.46 6.02 -8.29
N PHE A 25 -8.15 5.81 -8.27
CA PHE A 25 -7.40 5.44 -9.47
C PHE A 25 -6.44 4.26 -9.24
N ASP A 26 -6.04 3.62 -10.33
CA ASP A 26 -5.05 2.55 -10.32
C ASP A 26 -3.69 3.07 -10.77
N ILE A 27 -2.62 2.58 -10.17
CA ILE A 27 -1.24 2.92 -10.54
C ILE A 27 -0.84 2.13 -11.79
N ASP A 28 -0.27 2.84 -12.76
CA ASP A 28 0.52 2.26 -13.83
C ASP A 28 2.01 2.29 -13.44
N TYR A 29 2.51 1.17 -12.99
CA TYR A 29 3.90 1.07 -12.50
C TYR A 29 4.94 1.30 -13.61
N LYS A 30 4.61 1.06 -14.89
CA LYS A 30 5.50 1.39 -16.01
C LYS A 30 5.62 2.91 -16.17
N ARG A 31 4.50 3.62 -16.09
CA ARG A 31 4.48 5.09 -16.13
C ARG A 31 5.17 5.68 -14.90
N LEU A 32 4.97 5.09 -13.72
CA LEU A 32 5.64 5.52 -12.49
C LEU A 32 7.15 5.45 -12.66
N LEU A 33 7.68 4.32 -13.14
CA LEU A 33 9.11 4.16 -13.38
C LEU A 33 9.64 5.21 -14.38
N SER A 34 8.94 5.39 -15.52
CA SER A 34 9.29 6.34 -16.57
C SER A 34 9.28 7.79 -16.07
N GLU A 35 8.31 8.15 -15.23
CA GLU A 35 8.23 9.51 -14.63
C GLU A 35 9.48 9.82 -13.81
N PHE A 36 9.94 8.89 -12.98
CA PHE A 36 11.13 9.13 -12.15
C PHE A 36 12.45 8.97 -12.92
N GLN A 37 12.49 8.13 -13.94
CA GLN A 37 13.62 8.08 -14.88
C GLN A 37 13.82 9.40 -15.64
N SER A 38 12.74 10.14 -15.91
CA SER A 38 12.83 11.45 -16.56
C SER A 38 13.35 12.56 -15.65
N ARG A 39 13.35 12.35 -14.32
CA ARG A 39 13.78 13.36 -13.34
C ARG A 39 15.27 13.29 -13.00
N GLY A 40 15.93 12.18 -13.31
CA GLY A 40 17.33 11.97 -12.99
C GLY A 40 17.79 10.54 -13.29
N THR A 41 18.93 10.16 -12.75
CA THR A 41 19.40 8.77 -12.85
C THR A 41 18.70 7.91 -11.81
N LEU A 42 17.69 7.16 -12.22
CA LEU A 42 16.99 6.22 -11.34
C LEU A 42 17.89 5.00 -11.08
N LEU A 43 18.45 4.91 -9.88
CA LEU A 43 19.37 3.87 -9.49
C LEU A 43 18.64 2.57 -9.14
N ARG A 44 17.58 2.67 -8.34
CA ARG A 44 16.75 1.53 -7.90
C ARG A 44 15.31 1.98 -7.70
N ALA A 45 14.39 1.05 -7.88
CA ALA A 45 12.99 1.19 -7.51
C ALA A 45 12.58 -0.05 -6.71
N PHE A 46 12.53 0.09 -5.39
CA PHE A 46 12.12 -0.99 -4.49
C PHE A 46 10.61 -0.98 -4.31
N TYR A 47 10.02 -2.17 -4.29
CA TYR A 47 8.62 -2.39 -3.98
C TYR A 47 8.51 -3.41 -2.84
N TYR A 48 7.98 -2.99 -1.71
CA TYR A 48 7.86 -3.80 -0.50
C TYR A 48 6.43 -4.28 -0.33
N THR A 49 6.26 -5.59 -0.15
CA THR A 49 4.94 -6.17 0.08
C THR A 49 5.01 -7.45 0.90
N ALA A 50 4.01 -7.64 1.77
CA ALA A 50 3.81 -8.88 2.48
C ALA A 50 3.00 -9.86 1.62
N ILE A 51 3.35 -11.14 1.66
CA ILE A 51 2.64 -12.22 0.97
C ILE A 51 2.06 -13.16 2.03
N ILE A 52 0.78 -13.51 1.92
CA ILE A 52 0.15 -14.48 2.82
C ILE A 52 0.55 -15.89 2.39
N GLU A 53 1.18 -16.64 3.30
CA GLU A 53 1.83 -17.92 3.03
C GLU A 53 0.83 -19.03 2.61
N ASP A 54 -0.40 -18.98 3.14
CA ASP A 54 -1.41 -20.04 2.96
C ASP A 54 -2.33 -19.83 1.75
N GLN A 55 -2.09 -18.79 0.93
CA GLN A 55 -2.90 -18.55 -0.27
C GLN A 55 -2.13 -18.96 -1.53
N GLU A 56 -2.41 -20.17 -2.05
CA GLU A 56 -1.91 -20.64 -3.36
C GLU A 56 -2.26 -19.67 -4.51
N TYR A 57 -3.33 -18.89 -4.36
CA TYR A 57 -3.77 -17.84 -5.29
C TYR A 57 -3.82 -16.47 -4.61
N SER A 58 -2.65 -15.88 -4.35
CA SER A 58 -2.57 -14.49 -3.96
C SER A 58 -2.82 -13.60 -5.19
N SER A 59 -3.83 -12.72 -5.13
CA SER A 59 -4.17 -11.77 -6.20
C SER A 59 -3.03 -10.79 -6.52
N ILE A 60 -2.03 -10.69 -5.64
CA ILE A 60 -0.87 -9.80 -5.81
C ILE A 60 0.28 -10.47 -6.59
N ARG A 61 0.34 -11.82 -6.68
CA ARG A 61 1.43 -12.52 -7.38
C ARG A 61 1.66 -12.05 -8.81
N PRO A 62 0.63 -11.91 -9.67
CA PRO A 62 0.85 -11.42 -11.03
C PRO A 62 1.47 -10.02 -11.09
N LEU A 63 1.17 -9.16 -10.11
CA LEU A 63 1.80 -7.86 -10.01
C LEU A 63 3.28 -7.99 -9.61
N ILE A 64 3.58 -8.82 -8.62
CA ILE A 64 4.95 -9.07 -8.14
C ILE A 64 5.82 -9.58 -9.29
N ASP A 65 5.36 -10.61 -10.00
CA ASP A 65 6.08 -11.19 -11.14
C ASP A 65 6.31 -10.13 -12.23
N TRP A 66 5.29 -9.33 -12.52
CA TRP A 66 5.41 -8.26 -13.50
C TRP A 66 6.45 -7.21 -13.07
N LEU A 67 6.44 -6.78 -11.80
CA LEU A 67 7.37 -5.79 -11.25
C LEU A 67 8.82 -6.29 -11.34
N ASP A 68 9.08 -7.54 -10.96
CA ASP A 68 10.41 -8.15 -11.02
C ASP A 68 10.97 -8.15 -12.45
N TYR A 69 10.13 -8.43 -13.46
CA TYR A 69 10.54 -8.41 -14.87
C TYR A 69 10.67 -7.01 -15.46
N ASN A 70 10.14 -5.97 -14.79
CA ASN A 70 10.02 -4.64 -15.37
C ASN A 70 10.80 -3.55 -14.61
N GLY A 71 11.92 -3.94 -13.98
CA GLY A 71 12.91 -3.00 -13.46
C GLY A 71 12.68 -2.54 -12.02
N TYR A 72 11.79 -3.22 -11.29
CA TYR A 72 11.67 -3.07 -9.84
C TYR A 72 12.51 -4.11 -9.10
N THR A 73 12.94 -3.78 -7.92
CA THR A 73 13.48 -4.75 -6.95
C THR A 73 12.36 -5.04 -5.96
N VAL A 74 11.75 -6.23 -6.07
CA VAL A 74 10.63 -6.59 -5.20
C VAL A 74 11.16 -7.26 -3.94
N VAL A 75 10.80 -6.72 -2.79
CA VAL A 75 11.13 -7.26 -1.47
C VAL A 75 9.86 -7.81 -0.86
N THR A 76 9.83 -9.12 -0.62
CA THR A 76 8.65 -9.80 -0.09
C THR A 76 8.94 -10.44 1.26
N LYS A 77 7.91 -10.51 2.09
CA LYS A 77 7.94 -11.20 3.37
C LYS A 77 6.73 -12.12 3.49
N ALA A 78 6.98 -13.39 3.74
CA ALA A 78 5.91 -14.32 4.05
C ALA A 78 5.27 -13.97 5.40
N THR A 79 3.96 -13.86 5.42
CA THR A 79 3.20 -13.54 6.63
C THR A 79 2.12 -14.58 6.88
N LYS A 80 1.81 -14.80 8.15
CA LYS A 80 0.71 -15.67 8.55
C LYS A 80 -0.49 -14.84 8.95
N GLU A 81 -1.66 -15.26 8.51
CA GLU A 81 -2.91 -14.75 9.07
C GLU A 81 -3.10 -15.34 10.47
N PHE A 82 -3.53 -14.53 11.42
CA PHE A 82 -3.99 -14.99 12.70
C PHE A 82 -5.33 -14.34 13.05
N ILE A 83 -6.12 -15.04 13.83
CA ILE A 83 -7.39 -14.54 14.33
C ILE A 83 -7.11 -13.90 15.69
N ASP A 84 -7.42 -12.62 15.85
CA ASP A 84 -7.29 -11.94 17.14
C ASP A 84 -8.37 -12.42 18.13
N ALA A 85 -8.25 -12.00 19.39
CA ALA A 85 -9.20 -12.36 20.44
C ALA A 85 -10.64 -11.88 20.17
N SER A 86 -10.85 -10.99 19.20
CA SER A 86 -12.16 -10.51 18.75
C SER A 86 -12.70 -11.25 17.52
N GLY A 87 -12.01 -12.31 17.06
CA GLY A 87 -12.40 -13.12 15.89
C GLY A 87 -12.10 -12.45 14.55
N ARG A 88 -11.33 -11.36 14.53
CA ARG A 88 -10.94 -10.67 13.30
C ARG A 88 -9.64 -11.24 12.75
N ARG A 89 -9.62 -11.49 11.44
CA ARG A 89 -8.40 -11.84 10.74
C ARG A 89 -7.45 -10.65 10.72
N LYS A 90 -6.24 -10.86 11.19
CA LYS A 90 -5.14 -9.90 11.11
C LYS A 90 -3.96 -10.54 10.41
N VAL A 91 -3.31 -9.78 9.56
CA VAL A 91 -2.02 -10.14 8.96
C VAL A 91 -0.94 -9.44 9.77
N LYS A 92 -0.03 -10.21 10.36
CA LYS A 92 1.14 -9.67 11.06
C LYS A 92 2.30 -9.63 10.09
N GLY A 93 2.57 -8.49 9.52
CA GLY A 93 3.73 -8.26 8.66
C GLY A 93 3.66 -6.88 8.06
N ASN A 94 4.47 -5.97 8.58
CA ASN A 94 4.86 -4.77 7.89
C ASN A 94 6.25 -4.98 7.28
N MET A 95 6.59 -4.16 6.30
CA MET A 95 7.86 -4.19 5.60
C MET A 95 8.77 -3.03 6.01
N ASP A 96 8.47 -2.38 7.13
CA ASP A 96 9.11 -1.12 7.54
C ASP A 96 10.59 -1.32 7.84
N ILE A 97 10.93 -2.46 8.45
CA ILE A 97 12.33 -2.79 8.79
C ILE A 97 13.13 -3.05 7.51
N GLU A 98 12.60 -3.88 6.60
CA GLU A 98 13.25 -4.19 5.33
C GLU A 98 13.46 -2.91 4.51
N LEU A 99 12.44 -2.06 4.40
CA LEU A 99 12.53 -0.76 3.73
C LEU A 99 13.57 0.14 4.40
N ALA A 100 13.56 0.21 5.73
CA ALA A 100 14.50 1.06 6.46
C ALA A 100 15.95 0.61 6.29
N VAL A 101 16.22 -0.70 6.32
CA VAL A 101 17.56 -1.26 6.11
C VAL A 101 18.05 -0.91 4.70
N ASP A 102 17.27 -1.23 3.66
CA ASP A 102 17.65 -0.94 2.27
C ASP A 102 17.87 0.56 2.03
N ALA A 103 17.01 1.41 2.61
CA ALA A 103 17.16 2.86 2.51
C ALA A 103 18.44 3.36 3.16
N MET A 104 18.79 2.84 4.32
CA MET A 104 20.01 3.22 5.03
C MET A 104 21.27 2.72 4.32
N GLU A 105 21.25 1.52 3.73
CA GLU A 105 22.35 0.98 2.93
C GLU A 105 22.57 1.80 1.65
N LEU A 106 21.48 2.19 0.98
CA LEU A 106 21.57 2.90 -0.28
C LEU A 106 21.85 4.41 -0.12
N ALA A 107 21.63 4.96 1.08
CA ALA A 107 21.75 6.40 1.33
C ALA A 107 23.12 6.99 0.94
N GLU A 108 24.20 6.19 1.00
CA GLU A 108 25.55 6.66 0.61
C GLU A 108 25.76 6.74 -0.91
N HIS A 109 24.81 6.22 -1.69
CA HIS A 109 24.93 6.09 -3.13
C HIS A 109 23.94 6.93 -3.92
N ILE A 110 23.01 7.61 -3.25
CA ILE A 110 21.93 8.39 -3.85
C ILE A 110 21.96 9.85 -3.39
N ASP A 111 21.43 10.72 -4.22
CA ASP A 111 21.24 12.14 -3.89
C ASP A 111 19.80 12.42 -3.44
N GLN A 112 18.86 11.59 -3.89
CA GLN A 112 17.43 11.71 -3.59
C GLN A 112 16.79 10.36 -3.25
N MET A 113 16.08 10.34 -2.15
CA MET A 113 15.17 9.28 -1.75
C MET A 113 13.73 9.72 -2.03
N VAL A 114 12.94 8.87 -2.69
CA VAL A 114 11.50 9.06 -2.85
C VAL A 114 10.77 7.97 -2.11
N LEU A 115 10.06 8.31 -1.06
CA LEU A 115 9.30 7.40 -0.22
C LEU A 115 7.81 7.48 -0.56
N PHE A 116 7.23 6.38 -1.00
CA PHE A 116 5.79 6.24 -1.20
C PHE A 116 5.18 5.57 0.04
N SER A 117 4.94 6.35 1.06
CA SER A 117 4.23 5.95 2.27
C SER A 117 3.77 7.18 3.03
N GLY A 118 2.66 7.04 3.76
CA GLY A 118 2.18 8.06 4.70
C GLY A 118 2.38 7.66 6.15
N ASP A 119 3.07 6.54 6.42
CA ASP A 119 3.24 6.01 7.76
C ASP A 119 4.22 6.85 8.59
N GLY A 120 3.76 7.33 9.75
CA GLY A 120 4.55 8.14 10.67
C GLY A 120 5.79 7.44 11.23
N ASP A 121 5.79 6.12 11.25
CA ASP A 121 6.93 5.32 11.76
C ASP A 121 8.18 5.55 10.91
N PHE A 122 8.04 5.96 9.65
CA PHE A 122 9.18 6.34 8.79
C PHE A 122 9.79 7.70 9.10
N ARG A 123 9.21 8.51 10.00
CA ARG A 123 9.79 9.83 10.34
C ARG A 123 11.28 9.71 10.73
N SER A 124 11.60 8.76 11.60
CA SER A 124 12.98 8.57 12.08
C SER A 124 13.94 8.10 10.98
N LEU A 125 13.44 7.28 10.04
CA LEU A 125 14.20 6.89 8.85
C LEU A 125 14.51 8.10 7.98
N VAL A 126 13.51 8.92 7.66
CA VAL A 126 13.68 10.13 6.84
C VAL A 126 14.73 11.06 7.47
N GLU A 127 14.63 11.32 8.77
CA GLU A 127 15.63 12.11 9.49
C GLU A 127 17.05 11.51 9.41
N ALA A 128 17.19 10.20 9.52
CA ALA A 128 18.48 9.52 9.45
C ALA A 128 19.10 9.59 8.04
N VAL A 129 18.30 9.47 7.00
CA VAL A 129 18.71 9.58 5.60
C VAL A 129 19.11 11.02 5.26
N GLN A 130 18.36 12.01 5.75
CA GLN A 130 18.69 13.43 5.59
C GLN A 130 20.02 13.79 6.25
N ARG A 131 20.35 13.23 7.44
CA ARG A 131 21.65 13.42 8.08
C ARG A 131 22.83 12.91 7.25
N ARG A 132 22.59 12.05 6.26
CA ARG A 132 23.59 11.61 5.27
C ARG A 132 23.66 12.51 4.04
N GLY A 133 22.95 13.62 4.02
CA GLY A 133 22.94 14.57 2.92
C GLY A 133 22.00 14.22 1.77
N VAL A 134 21.14 13.21 1.93
CA VAL A 134 20.15 12.79 0.92
C VAL A 134 18.89 13.63 1.06
N ARG A 135 18.41 14.18 -0.06
CA ARG A 135 17.11 14.87 -0.12
C ARG A 135 15.97 13.86 -0.14
N VAL A 136 14.99 14.02 0.74
CA VAL A 136 13.87 13.10 0.85
C VAL A 136 12.57 13.73 0.38
N THR A 137 11.94 13.10 -0.61
CA THR A 137 10.57 13.39 -1.05
C THR A 137 9.65 12.31 -0.52
N VAL A 138 8.58 12.71 0.17
CA VAL A 138 7.52 11.81 0.64
C VAL A 138 6.29 11.99 -0.25
N ILE A 139 5.73 10.87 -0.71
CA ILE A 139 4.54 10.85 -1.58
C ILE A 139 3.42 10.09 -0.86
N SER A 140 2.33 10.79 -0.60
CA SER A 140 1.09 10.26 -0.03
C SER A 140 -0.03 11.26 -0.36
N THR A 141 -1.11 11.35 0.41
CA THR A 141 -2.19 12.32 0.12
C THR A 141 -2.76 12.97 1.36
N ILE A 142 -3.15 14.22 1.21
CA ILE A 142 -4.00 14.98 2.14
C ILE A 142 -5.42 15.18 1.59
N ALA A 143 -5.69 14.72 0.38
CA ALA A 143 -7.00 14.90 -0.27
C ALA A 143 -8.08 13.94 0.24
N SER A 144 -7.72 12.98 1.10
CA SER A 144 -8.65 12.07 1.76
C SER A 144 -9.03 12.53 3.17
N GLN A 145 -10.14 11.98 3.71
CA GLN A 145 -10.56 12.21 5.10
C GLN A 145 -10.71 10.86 5.82
N PRO A 146 -9.83 10.55 6.81
CA PRO A 146 -8.67 11.36 7.23
C PRO A 146 -7.55 11.36 6.17
N PRO A 147 -6.58 12.28 6.27
CA PRO A 147 -5.38 12.27 5.44
C PRO A 147 -4.63 10.95 5.57
N MET A 148 -4.02 10.47 4.47
CA MET A 148 -3.25 9.22 4.45
C MET A 148 -1.76 9.45 4.77
N ILE A 149 -1.42 10.64 5.23
CA ILE A 149 -0.07 11.00 5.67
C ILE A 149 -0.09 11.44 7.13
N ALA A 150 0.80 10.90 7.94
CA ALA A 150 1.04 11.37 9.29
C ALA A 150 1.70 12.76 9.27
N ASP A 151 1.23 13.67 10.13
CA ASP A 151 1.70 15.06 10.16
C ASP A 151 3.20 15.18 10.47
N GLU A 152 3.71 14.34 11.36
CA GLU A 152 5.13 14.28 11.72
C GLU A 152 6.02 13.83 10.55
N LEU A 153 5.56 12.89 9.72
CA LEU A 153 6.30 12.46 8.53
C LEU A 153 6.29 13.57 7.46
N ARG A 154 5.14 14.19 7.25
CA ARG A 154 5.01 15.29 6.30
C ARG A 154 5.90 16.48 6.65
N ARG A 155 6.01 16.81 7.94
CA ARG A 155 6.87 17.89 8.43
C ARG A 155 8.36 17.56 8.31
N GLN A 156 8.72 16.28 8.44
CA GLN A 156 10.11 15.85 8.32
C GLN A 156 10.61 15.84 6.88
N ALA A 157 9.75 15.60 5.89
CA ALA A 157 10.14 15.53 4.49
C ALA A 157 10.73 16.87 3.98
N ASP A 158 11.78 16.81 3.14
CA ASP A 158 12.27 18.00 2.42
C ASP A 158 11.26 18.46 1.38
N VAL A 159 10.55 17.50 0.78
CA VAL A 159 9.47 17.73 -0.19
C VAL A 159 8.33 16.77 0.11
N PHE A 160 7.13 17.29 0.20
CA PHE A 160 5.90 16.50 0.13
C PHE A 160 5.24 16.69 -1.24
N THR A 161 4.89 15.58 -1.87
CA THR A 161 4.13 15.60 -3.14
C THR A 161 2.82 14.84 -2.90
N ASP A 162 1.70 15.50 -3.16
CA ASP A 162 0.42 14.80 -3.10
C ASP A 162 0.28 13.84 -4.29
N LEU A 163 -0.14 12.61 -4.03
CA LEU A 163 -0.31 11.59 -5.05
C LEU A 163 -1.32 12.01 -6.14
N VAL A 164 -2.28 12.89 -5.80
CA VAL A 164 -3.22 13.49 -6.76
C VAL A 164 -2.49 14.26 -7.87
N GLU A 165 -1.39 14.94 -7.54
CA GLU A 165 -0.60 15.71 -8.53
C GLU A 165 0.08 14.78 -9.55
N LEU A 166 0.33 13.54 -9.17
CA LEU A 166 0.95 12.53 -10.04
C LEU A 166 -0.07 11.72 -10.85
N GLN A 167 -1.36 11.78 -10.50
CA GLN A 167 -2.40 10.92 -11.10
C GLN A 167 -2.40 10.95 -12.63
N ALA A 168 -2.28 12.13 -13.24
CA ALA A 168 -2.25 12.27 -14.70
C ALA A 168 -1.02 11.60 -15.35
N LYS A 169 0.09 11.48 -14.61
CA LYS A 169 1.35 10.94 -15.08
C LYS A 169 1.49 9.44 -14.86
N ILE A 170 1.06 8.96 -13.68
CA ILE A 170 1.26 7.58 -13.24
C ILE A 170 -0.02 6.76 -13.12
N GLY A 171 -1.19 7.39 -13.33
CA GLY A 171 -2.47 6.68 -13.31
C GLY A 171 -2.68 5.84 -14.57
N ARG A 172 -3.31 4.69 -14.42
CA ARG A 172 -3.74 3.84 -15.54
C ARG A 172 -4.93 4.49 -16.22
N ASN A 173 -4.90 4.56 -17.55
CA ASN A 173 -6.04 5.06 -18.32
C ASN A 173 -7.23 4.08 -18.21
N PRO A 174 -8.44 4.56 -17.94
CA PRO A 174 -9.62 3.69 -17.88
C PRO A 174 -9.88 2.90 -19.18
N SER A 175 -9.47 3.44 -20.33
CA SER A 175 -9.58 2.80 -21.65
C SER A 175 -8.60 1.64 -21.86
N GLU A 176 -7.56 1.52 -21.04
CA GLU A 176 -6.55 0.46 -21.10
C GLU A 176 -6.89 -0.71 -20.15
N ARG A 177 -8.02 -0.68 -19.46
CA ARG A 177 -8.49 -1.84 -18.70
C ARG A 177 -8.78 -2.98 -19.68
N PRO A 178 -8.17 -4.18 -19.50
CA PRO A 178 -8.60 -5.35 -20.23
C PRO A 178 -10.11 -5.51 -20.03
N ALA A 179 -10.86 -5.75 -21.12
CA ALA A 179 -12.27 -6.06 -21.00
C ALA A 179 -12.45 -7.21 -20.00
N PRO A 180 -13.47 -7.16 -19.12
CA PRO A 180 -13.73 -8.26 -18.21
C PRO A 180 -13.77 -9.55 -19.03
N ARG A 181 -12.97 -10.56 -18.67
CA ARG A 181 -13.05 -11.86 -19.32
C ARG A 181 -14.46 -12.37 -19.13
N GLU A 182 -15.19 -12.53 -20.21
CA GLU A 182 -16.49 -13.19 -20.21
C GLU A 182 -16.28 -14.61 -19.67
N GLY A 183 -16.76 -14.88 -18.46
CA GLY A 183 -16.67 -16.20 -17.85
C GLY A 183 -16.28 -16.25 -16.37
N GLU A 184 -15.84 -15.18 -15.76
CA GLU A 184 -15.66 -15.20 -14.31
C GLU A 184 -17.02 -15.03 -13.60
N PRO A 185 -17.43 -15.98 -12.73
CA PRO A 185 -18.68 -15.85 -11.98
C PRO A 185 -18.58 -14.63 -11.08
N ARG A 186 -19.45 -13.64 -11.34
CA ARG A 186 -19.60 -12.48 -10.45
C ARG A 186 -19.98 -13.03 -9.08
N TYR A 187 -19.07 -12.90 -8.12
CA TYR A 187 -19.39 -13.16 -6.71
C TYR A 187 -20.59 -12.27 -6.33
N ARG A 188 -21.78 -12.87 -6.28
CA ARG A 188 -22.94 -12.26 -5.63
C ARG A 188 -22.79 -12.58 -4.14
N PRO A 189 -22.72 -11.59 -3.24
CA PRO A 189 -22.85 -11.85 -1.83
C PRO A 189 -24.18 -12.58 -1.61
N GLN A 190 -24.14 -13.79 -1.07
CA GLN A 190 -25.35 -14.48 -0.62
C GLN A 190 -25.99 -13.60 0.43
N GLN A 191 -27.25 -13.22 0.18
CA GLN A 191 -28.08 -12.55 1.19
C GLN A 191 -28.11 -13.47 2.41
N ALA A 192 -27.79 -12.89 3.57
CA ALA A 192 -27.90 -13.60 4.83
C ALA A 192 -29.34 -14.17 4.96
N PRO A 193 -29.51 -15.42 5.41
CA PRO A 193 -30.83 -15.98 5.61
C PRO A 193 -31.61 -15.11 6.61
N GLU A 194 -32.83 -14.71 6.24
CA GLU A 194 -33.75 -13.99 7.13
C GLU A 194 -33.90 -14.79 8.44
N ARG A 195 -33.61 -14.12 9.55
CA ARG A 195 -33.86 -14.67 10.86
C ARG A 195 -35.38 -14.88 11.01
N GLN A 196 -35.82 -16.14 10.97
CA GLN A 196 -37.16 -16.51 11.38
C GLN A 196 -37.28 -16.09 12.86
N THR A 197 -38.18 -15.17 13.12
CA THR A 197 -38.60 -14.78 14.47
C THR A 197 -39.34 -15.97 15.09
N ILE A 198 -38.68 -16.67 15.99
CA ILE A 198 -39.35 -17.71 16.79
C ILE A 198 -40.25 -16.96 17.78
N ALA A 199 -41.55 -17.12 17.62
CA ALA A 199 -42.54 -16.60 18.53
C ALA A 199 -42.35 -17.21 19.93
N ALA A 200 -42.33 -16.37 20.96
CA ALA A 200 -42.24 -16.79 22.34
C ALA A 200 -43.46 -17.65 22.75
N PRO A 201 -43.29 -18.75 23.50
CA PRO A 201 -44.40 -19.52 24.01
C PRO A 201 -45.21 -18.73 25.04
N LYS A 202 -46.52 -18.68 24.89
CA LYS A 202 -47.46 -18.10 25.84
C LYS A 202 -47.35 -18.83 27.18
N GLY A 203 -47.06 -18.07 28.22
CA GLY A 203 -47.10 -18.55 29.60
C GLY A 203 -48.50 -19.08 29.99
N ASN A 204 -48.48 -20.24 30.58
CA ASN A 204 -49.66 -20.88 31.14
C ASN A 204 -49.69 -20.48 32.62
N ASP A 205 -50.60 -19.53 32.97
CA ASP A 205 -50.95 -19.25 34.36
C ASP A 205 -51.77 -20.43 34.87
N SER A 206 -51.22 -21.19 35.76
CA SER A 206 -51.99 -22.10 36.63
C SER A 206 -51.76 -21.73 38.07
N VAL A 207 -52.80 -21.17 38.61
CA VAL A 207 -53.28 -21.05 39.98
C VAL A 207 -52.73 -22.13 40.91
N PHE A 208 -52.13 -21.69 42.02
CA PHE A 208 -52.17 -22.47 43.27
C PHE A 208 -52.68 -21.59 44.40
N GLU A 209 -53.97 -21.87 44.81
CA GLU A 209 -54.48 -21.61 46.15
C GLU A 209 -53.98 -22.74 47.06
N SER A 210 -53.50 -22.42 48.18
CA SER A 210 -53.74 -22.95 49.54
C SER A 210 -52.58 -22.51 50.47
#